data_f91004d21724158063f4601b0c2aad77
#
_entry.id   f91004d21724158063f4601b0c2aad77
#
_cell.length_a   1.000
_cell.length_b   1.000
_cell.length_c   1.000
_cell.angle_alpha   90.00
_cell.angle_beta   90.00
_cell.angle_gamma   90.00
#
_symmetry.space_group_name_H-M   'P 1'
#
loop_
_entity.id
_entity.type
_entity.pdbx_description
1 polymer ?
#
loop_
_entity_poly.entity_id
_entity_poly.type
_entity_poly.pdbx_seq_one_letter_code
_entity_poly.pdbx_strand_id
1 'polypeptide(L)'
;MPGLNITRRYTTEGVSPFDGIEFSTRSSRIANPDGSVVFEMTNVEVPSSWDQVATDILASKYFRKSGVPQPDGTLGSENSIKQVAERLAGAWTHWGKIGGYFATETDASSFFDEMCYMIVTQMAAPNSPQWFNTGLFEAYGITNDPDGSWFLNPDTRQLEQSPHRYSRSAASACYISRVEDKLVGPGSIVNFAEREARLFSQGSGSGANFSNVRAAGERLSGGGTSSGVMSFLGFLDKAAGAIKSGGTTRRAAKMVILDADHPEIVEFINSKVREEEKVAALAAAGYDTSYEGEAYQTVSFQNANHSVRLPRGFMDKVCNDDMWDLTNRTDGSVRRSLPARELWDTLASAAWRCADPGVQFDDILNDWNTVADTEAIRGSNPCSEYTHIDNSACNLASLNLGKFFDDAKQEFDVDSFSHAVRLWTLTLEITVSMSHYPDPEIAARSFEHRTLGLGYANMGAVLMRAGLAYDSDQSRAVIGAVTALMHNLAYATSAEVAAA
;
A
#
# COMPACT_ATOMS: atom_id res chain seq x y z
N MET A 1 -26.92 7.87 -17.31
CA MET A 1 -26.62 9.30 -17.08
C MET A 1 -25.44 9.66 -17.97
N PRO A 2 -25.27 10.87 -18.47
CA PRO A 2 -24.08 11.21 -19.24
C PRO A 2 -22.85 11.14 -18.31
N GLY A 3 -21.80 10.43 -18.75
CA GLY A 3 -20.55 10.40 -18.00
C GLY A 3 -19.87 11.77 -17.90
N LEU A 4 -18.65 11.81 -17.41
CA LEU A 4 -17.90 13.04 -17.18
C LEU A 4 -17.27 13.59 -18.45
N ASN A 5 -17.25 14.91 -18.60
CA ASN A 5 -16.43 15.60 -19.61
C ASN A 5 -14.97 15.71 -19.11
N ILE A 6 -14.03 15.36 -19.96
CA ILE A 6 -12.59 15.41 -19.68
C ILE A 6 -11.94 16.49 -20.56
N THR A 7 -11.51 17.55 -19.92
CA THR A 7 -10.75 18.62 -20.60
C THR A 7 -9.29 18.25 -20.74
N ARG A 8 -8.64 18.68 -21.84
CA ARG A 8 -7.20 18.59 -22.04
C ARG A 8 -6.50 19.77 -21.40
N ARG A 9 -5.37 19.55 -20.76
CA ARG A 9 -4.51 20.60 -20.22
C ARG A 9 -3.06 20.46 -20.71
N TYR A 10 -2.57 19.24 -20.78
CA TYR A 10 -1.17 18.96 -21.16
C TYR A 10 -1.04 18.47 -22.60
N THR A 11 -2.12 17.99 -23.17
CA THR A 11 -2.13 17.33 -24.48
C THR A 11 -3.04 18.05 -25.48
N THR A 12 -2.86 17.77 -26.75
CA THR A 12 -3.67 18.33 -27.85
C THR A 12 -4.36 17.19 -28.57
N GLU A 13 -5.62 17.38 -28.93
CA GLU A 13 -6.38 16.38 -29.68
C GLU A 13 -5.73 16.06 -31.03
N GLY A 14 -5.60 14.76 -31.33
CA GLY A 14 -4.99 14.27 -32.55
C GLY A 14 -3.45 14.33 -32.57
N VAL A 15 -2.83 14.73 -31.45
CA VAL A 15 -1.36 14.75 -31.29
C VAL A 15 -0.99 13.71 -30.22
N SER A 16 0.11 12.97 -30.47
CA SER A 16 0.58 11.98 -29.49
C SER A 16 0.88 12.63 -28.12
N PRO A 17 0.49 12.01 -27.01
CA PRO A 17 0.80 12.53 -25.67
C PRO A 17 2.30 12.60 -25.37
N PHE A 18 3.13 12.01 -26.22
CA PHE A 18 4.59 12.01 -26.12
C PHE A 18 5.27 13.06 -27.00
N ASP A 19 4.52 13.71 -27.88
CA ASP A 19 5.07 14.76 -28.75
C ASP A 19 5.58 15.94 -27.92
N GLY A 20 6.75 16.47 -28.31
CA GLY A 20 7.43 17.53 -27.57
C GLY A 20 8.24 17.05 -26.36
N ILE A 21 8.20 15.74 -26.02
CA ILE A 21 9.06 15.13 -25.01
C ILE A 21 10.27 14.50 -25.70
N GLU A 22 11.46 14.98 -25.37
CA GLU A 22 12.70 14.37 -25.87
C GLU A 22 13.00 13.07 -25.13
N PHE A 23 13.19 11.96 -25.85
CA PHE A 23 13.52 10.65 -25.29
C PHE A 23 14.98 10.29 -25.55
N SER A 24 15.58 9.55 -24.64
CA SER A 24 16.91 8.99 -24.75
C SER A 24 16.90 7.50 -24.39
N THR A 25 17.84 6.77 -25.00
CA THR A 25 18.07 5.37 -24.67
C THR A 25 19.22 5.28 -23.68
N ARG A 26 19.03 4.56 -22.59
CA ARG A 26 20.01 4.37 -21.51
C ARG A 26 20.23 2.91 -21.19
N SER A 27 21.32 2.63 -20.47
CA SER A 27 21.57 1.33 -19.87
C SER A 27 21.34 1.42 -18.35
N SER A 28 20.77 0.37 -17.78
CA SER A 28 20.61 0.17 -16.34
C SER A 28 21.43 -1.03 -15.90
N ARG A 29 22.31 -0.87 -14.91
CA ARG A 29 23.15 -1.94 -14.38
C ARG A 29 23.24 -1.84 -12.88
N ILE A 30 22.86 -2.92 -12.19
CA ILE A 30 22.97 -3.06 -10.74
C ILE A 30 23.97 -4.18 -10.45
N ALA A 31 25.00 -3.89 -9.66
CA ALA A 31 26.02 -4.85 -9.26
C ALA A 31 26.18 -4.88 -7.74
N ASN A 32 26.57 -6.03 -7.23
CA ASN A 32 26.97 -6.19 -5.84
C ASN A 32 28.34 -5.53 -5.57
N PRO A 33 28.72 -5.31 -4.30
CA PRO A 33 30.04 -4.76 -3.93
C PRO A 33 31.22 -5.56 -4.47
N ASP A 34 31.06 -6.87 -4.69
CA ASP A 34 32.06 -7.76 -5.28
C ASP A 34 32.17 -7.65 -6.80
N GLY A 35 31.34 -6.79 -7.45
CA GLY A 35 31.31 -6.57 -8.88
C GLY A 35 30.41 -7.55 -9.67
N SER A 36 29.83 -8.56 -9.03
CA SER A 36 28.86 -9.46 -9.68
C SER A 36 27.61 -8.71 -10.09
N VAL A 37 27.16 -8.93 -11.33
CA VAL A 37 25.99 -8.23 -11.90
C VAL A 37 24.70 -8.92 -11.44
N VAL A 38 23.86 -8.17 -10.73
CA VAL A 38 22.53 -8.61 -10.27
C VAL A 38 21.47 -8.39 -11.35
N PHE A 39 21.57 -7.26 -12.05
CA PHE A 39 20.64 -6.87 -13.11
C PHE A 39 21.35 -6.03 -14.14
N GLU A 40 21.08 -6.29 -15.41
CA GLU A 40 21.54 -5.47 -16.53
C GLU A 40 20.47 -5.42 -17.61
N MET A 41 20.20 -4.23 -18.11
CA MET A 41 19.31 -3.98 -19.23
C MET A 41 19.85 -2.83 -20.07
N THR A 42 20.05 -3.06 -21.33
CA THR A 42 20.38 -2.04 -22.32
C THR A 42 19.11 -1.59 -23.06
N ASN A 43 19.18 -0.45 -23.76
CA ASN A 43 18.07 0.08 -24.56
C ASN A 43 16.81 0.45 -23.75
N VAL A 44 16.97 1.00 -22.55
CA VAL A 44 15.87 1.54 -21.75
C VAL A 44 15.50 2.91 -22.27
N GLU A 45 14.33 3.05 -22.91
CA GLU A 45 13.84 4.33 -23.44
C GLU A 45 13.07 5.09 -22.36
N VAL A 46 13.57 6.29 -22.02
CA VAL A 46 12.96 7.22 -21.04
C VAL A 46 13.12 8.66 -21.53
N PRO A 47 12.32 9.63 -21.03
CA PRO A 47 12.57 11.04 -21.29
C PRO A 47 14.00 11.43 -20.92
N SER A 48 14.63 12.28 -21.76
CA SER A 48 15.99 12.78 -21.51
C SER A 48 16.13 13.52 -20.18
N SER A 49 15.02 14.05 -19.66
CA SER A 49 14.92 14.74 -18.37
C SER A 49 14.92 13.82 -17.14
N TRP A 50 14.74 12.51 -17.30
CA TRP A 50 14.81 11.57 -16.17
C TRP A 50 16.25 11.43 -15.69
N ASP A 51 16.44 11.22 -14.39
CA ASP A 51 17.74 10.86 -13.84
C ASP A 51 18.03 9.35 -14.03
N GLN A 52 19.27 8.95 -13.72
CA GLN A 52 19.68 7.55 -13.86
C GLN A 52 19.01 6.67 -12.81
N VAL A 53 18.76 7.18 -11.61
CA VAL A 53 18.14 6.43 -10.51
C VAL A 53 16.70 6.05 -10.87
N ALA A 54 15.92 7.00 -11.43
CA ALA A 54 14.57 6.72 -11.91
C ALA A 54 14.58 5.69 -13.05
N THR A 55 15.55 5.77 -13.96
CA THR A 55 15.74 4.79 -15.05
C THR A 55 16.05 3.40 -14.50
N ASP A 56 16.95 3.29 -13.52
CA ASP A 56 17.34 2.02 -12.91
C ASP A 56 16.18 1.38 -12.12
N ILE A 57 15.41 2.17 -11.41
CA ILE A 57 14.22 1.71 -10.69
C ILE A 57 13.16 1.20 -11.67
N LEU A 58 12.86 1.97 -12.72
CA LEU A 58 11.91 1.55 -13.77
C LEU A 58 12.35 0.23 -14.40
N ALA A 59 13.58 0.16 -14.90
CA ALA A 59 14.11 -0.99 -15.59
C ALA A 59 14.21 -2.22 -14.69
N SER A 60 14.70 -2.08 -13.46
CA SER A 60 14.90 -3.22 -12.54
C SER A 60 13.63 -3.71 -11.87
N LYS A 61 12.69 -2.81 -11.53
CA LYS A 61 11.53 -3.12 -10.67
C LYS A 61 10.19 -3.16 -11.41
N TYR A 62 9.95 -2.26 -12.37
CA TYR A 62 8.60 -2.00 -12.88
C TYR A 62 8.35 -2.46 -14.32
N PHE A 63 9.36 -2.58 -15.17
CA PHE A 63 9.16 -3.18 -16.48
C PHE A 63 8.72 -4.65 -16.38
N ARG A 64 7.73 -5.04 -17.17
CA ARG A 64 7.38 -6.44 -17.34
C ARG A 64 8.54 -7.16 -18.03
N LYS A 65 9.03 -8.25 -17.41
CA LYS A 65 10.27 -8.93 -17.84
C LYS A 65 10.06 -10.01 -18.91
N SER A 66 8.82 -10.45 -19.10
CA SER A 66 8.53 -11.56 -20.03
C SER A 66 7.09 -11.52 -20.53
N GLY A 67 6.86 -12.14 -21.69
CA GLY A 67 5.53 -12.26 -22.27
C GLY A 67 5.05 -11.04 -23.05
N VAL A 68 5.88 -10.01 -23.20
CA VAL A 68 5.55 -8.80 -23.96
C VAL A 68 5.83 -9.03 -25.45
N PRO A 69 4.82 -8.88 -26.34
CA PRO A 69 5.04 -9.00 -27.78
C PRO A 69 6.08 -8.01 -28.30
N GLN A 70 7.02 -8.49 -29.09
CA GLN A 70 8.06 -7.68 -29.72
C GLN A 70 7.75 -7.44 -31.20
N PRO A 71 8.33 -6.40 -31.84
CA PRO A 71 8.10 -6.12 -33.27
C PRO A 71 8.49 -7.26 -34.24
N ASP A 72 9.43 -8.11 -33.83
CA ASP A 72 9.88 -9.28 -34.59
C ASP A 72 9.00 -10.53 -34.41
N GLY A 73 7.89 -10.42 -33.63
CA GLY A 73 6.97 -11.51 -33.33
C GLY A 73 7.42 -12.41 -32.19
N THR A 74 8.56 -12.15 -31.55
CA THR A 74 8.99 -12.86 -30.32
C THR A 74 8.32 -12.30 -29.08
N LEU A 75 8.48 -13.00 -27.94
CA LEU A 75 8.06 -12.51 -26.63
C LEU A 75 9.28 -12.08 -25.83
N GLY A 76 9.25 -10.87 -25.30
CA GLY A 76 10.35 -10.27 -24.53
C GLY A 76 9.89 -9.52 -23.30
N SER A 77 10.58 -8.44 -22.98
CA SER A 77 10.30 -7.51 -21.89
C SER A 77 9.86 -6.14 -22.41
N GLU A 78 9.21 -5.34 -21.55
CA GLU A 78 9.10 -3.89 -21.78
C GLU A 78 10.50 -3.26 -21.78
N ASN A 79 10.70 -2.24 -22.60
CA ASN A 79 11.94 -1.48 -22.68
C ASN A 79 11.73 0.04 -22.80
N SER A 80 10.49 0.50 -22.80
CA SER A 80 10.13 1.92 -22.88
C SER A 80 9.09 2.29 -21.84
N ILE A 81 9.27 3.46 -21.22
CA ILE A 81 8.24 4.04 -20.34
C ILE A 81 6.95 4.34 -21.11
N LYS A 82 6.99 4.54 -22.43
CA LYS A 82 5.79 4.70 -23.27
C LYS A 82 4.91 3.46 -23.20
N GLN A 83 5.50 2.27 -23.35
CA GLN A 83 4.77 0.99 -23.23
C GLN A 83 4.05 0.87 -21.88
N VAL A 84 4.73 1.25 -20.79
CA VAL A 84 4.14 1.23 -19.46
C VAL A 84 2.99 2.24 -19.31
N ALA A 85 3.21 3.47 -19.78
CA ALA A 85 2.19 4.53 -19.72
C ALA A 85 0.94 4.15 -20.53
N GLU A 86 1.12 3.67 -21.76
CA GLU A 86 0.03 3.22 -22.64
C GLU A 86 -0.71 2.02 -22.06
N ARG A 87 0.01 1.07 -21.47
CA ARG A 87 -0.58 -0.10 -20.81
C ARG A 87 -1.46 0.30 -19.62
N LEU A 88 -0.95 1.16 -18.75
CA LEU A 88 -1.68 1.63 -17.56
C LEU A 88 -2.88 2.49 -17.95
N ALA A 89 -2.64 3.56 -18.72
CA ALA A 89 -3.70 4.47 -19.14
C ALA A 89 -4.73 3.77 -20.04
N GLY A 90 -4.29 2.83 -20.88
CA GLY A 90 -5.16 2.01 -21.73
C GLY A 90 -6.12 1.15 -20.92
N ALA A 91 -5.62 0.47 -19.88
CA ALA A 91 -6.46 -0.33 -18.99
C ALA A 91 -7.47 0.55 -18.23
N TRP A 92 -7.02 1.66 -17.64
CA TRP A 92 -7.93 2.57 -16.93
C TRP A 92 -9.00 3.16 -17.87
N THR A 93 -8.61 3.54 -19.10
CA THR A 93 -9.58 4.04 -20.10
C THR A 93 -10.58 2.96 -20.52
N HIS A 94 -10.11 1.73 -20.75
CA HIS A 94 -10.95 0.60 -21.09
C HIS A 94 -12.01 0.34 -20.01
N TRP A 95 -11.59 0.23 -18.75
CA TRP A 95 -12.51 0.03 -17.62
C TRP A 95 -13.38 1.25 -17.33
N GLY A 96 -12.86 2.45 -17.59
CA GLY A 96 -13.63 3.68 -17.52
C GLY A 96 -14.77 3.74 -18.54
N LYS A 97 -14.53 3.25 -19.77
CA LYS A 97 -15.58 3.11 -20.79
C LYS A 97 -16.63 2.08 -20.38
N ILE A 98 -16.22 0.89 -19.94
CA ILE A 98 -17.13 -0.15 -19.44
C ILE A 98 -18.00 0.38 -18.30
N GLY A 99 -17.42 1.12 -17.36
CA GLY A 99 -18.12 1.69 -16.22
C GLY A 99 -18.96 2.94 -16.53
N GLY A 100 -18.93 3.45 -17.77
CA GLY A 100 -19.70 4.63 -18.17
C GLY A 100 -19.20 5.96 -17.61
N TYR A 101 -17.91 6.04 -17.23
CA TYR A 101 -17.33 7.24 -16.62
C TYR A 101 -17.13 8.41 -17.58
N PHE A 102 -17.07 8.18 -18.88
CA PHE A 102 -16.83 9.21 -19.90
C PHE A 102 -18.08 9.56 -20.67
N ALA A 103 -18.33 10.85 -20.88
CA ALA A 103 -19.51 11.32 -21.61
C ALA A 103 -19.43 10.95 -23.11
N THR A 104 -18.24 10.97 -23.69
CA THR A 104 -17.98 10.70 -25.11
C THR A 104 -16.68 9.92 -25.31
N GLU A 105 -16.48 9.38 -26.53
CA GLU A 105 -15.21 8.77 -26.93
C GLU A 105 -14.04 9.80 -26.92
N THR A 106 -14.33 11.06 -27.19
CA THR A 106 -13.35 12.15 -27.12
C THR A 106 -12.90 12.36 -25.69
N ASP A 107 -13.81 12.30 -24.69
CA ASP A 107 -13.45 12.40 -23.28
C ASP A 107 -12.55 11.22 -22.84
N ALA A 108 -12.89 10.01 -23.28
CA ALA A 108 -12.05 8.84 -23.02
C ALA A 108 -10.64 8.97 -23.64
N SER A 109 -10.54 9.47 -24.86
CA SER A 109 -9.24 9.74 -25.51
C SER A 109 -8.47 10.85 -24.82
N SER A 110 -9.15 11.90 -24.38
CA SER A 110 -8.55 12.97 -23.58
C SER A 110 -7.96 12.43 -22.27
N PHE A 111 -8.73 11.60 -21.55
CA PHE A 111 -8.27 10.95 -20.34
C PHE A 111 -7.01 10.10 -20.59
N PHE A 112 -7.02 9.25 -21.62
CA PHE A 112 -5.88 8.41 -22.00
C PHE A 112 -4.62 9.24 -22.22
N ASP A 113 -4.69 10.28 -23.07
CA ASP A 113 -3.54 11.10 -23.41
C ASP A 113 -2.99 11.88 -22.20
N GLU A 114 -3.87 12.49 -21.40
CA GLU A 114 -3.49 13.22 -20.17
C GLU A 114 -2.81 12.29 -19.16
N MET A 115 -3.31 11.06 -18.98
CA MET A 115 -2.72 10.09 -18.06
C MET A 115 -1.34 9.61 -18.56
N CYS A 116 -1.19 9.32 -19.86
CA CYS A 116 0.11 8.99 -20.46
C CYS A 116 1.13 10.10 -20.23
N TYR A 117 0.74 11.36 -20.49
CA TYR A 117 1.61 12.51 -20.30
C TYR A 117 2.06 12.65 -18.83
N MET A 118 1.12 12.60 -17.89
CA MET A 118 1.43 12.75 -16.46
C MET A 118 2.37 11.66 -15.92
N ILE A 119 2.23 10.41 -16.39
CA ILE A 119 3.13 9.30 -16.00
C ILE A 119 4.53 9.57 -16.53
N VAL A 120 4.65 9.82 -17.84
CA VAL A 120 5.95 9.95 -18.53
C VAL A 120 6.74 11.18 -18.06
N THR A 121 6.03 12.26 -17.71
CA THR A 121 6.65 13.49 -17.17
C THR A 121 6.88 13.44 -15.65
N GLN A 122 6.57 12.34 -14.99
CA GLN A 122 6.69 12.16 -13.53
C GLN A 122 5.84 13.16 -12.72
N MET A 123 4.70 13.58 -13.23
CA MET A 123 3.77 14.45 -12.48
C MET A 123 3.02 13.66 -11.41
N ALA A 124 2.77 12.38 -11.66
CA ALA A 124 2.14 11.49 -10.70
C ALA A 124 2.48 10.02 -11.01
N ALA A 125 2.25 9.16 -10.02
CA ALA A 125 2.41 7.72 -10.17
C ALA A 125 1.37 6.96 -9.32
N PRO A 126 0.81 5.84 -9.83
CA PRO A 126 0.00 4.92 -9.04
C PRO A 126 0.89 4.09 -8.10
N ASN A 127 0.28 3.36 -7.19
CA ASN A 127 0.97 2.42 -6.32
C ASN A 127 1.64 1.26 -7.09
N SER A 128 2.64 0.62 -6.48
CA SER A 128 3.44 -0.45 -7.09
C SER A 128 2.61 -1.63 -7.65
N PRO A 129 1.54 -2.12 -7.01
CA PRO A 129 0.73 -3.19 -7.58
C PRO A 129 0.18 -2.87 -8.98
N GLN A 130 -0.18 -1.62 -9.25
CA GLN A 130 -0.65 -1.23 -10.59
C GLN A 130 0.47 -1.33 -11.63
N TRP A 131 1.69 -0.90 -11.30
CA TRP A 131 2.84 -1.07 -12.20
C TRP A 131 3.10 -2.53 -12.55
N PHE A 132 2.91 -3.45 -11.59
CA PHE A 132 3.16 -4.88 -11.77
C PHE A 132 2.05 -5.62 -12.52
N ASN A 133 0.80 -5.21 -12.38
CA ASN A 133 -0.34 -6.03 -12.74
C ASN A 133 -1.28 -5.39 -13.77
N THR A 134 -1.47 -4.04 -13.73
CA THR A 134 -2.50 -3.37 -14.52
C THR A 134 -2.18 -3.36 -16.01
N GLY A 135 -3.15 -3.73 -16.84
CA GLY A 135 -3.10 -3.66 -18.30
C GLY A 135 -2.28 -4.76 -18.97
N LEU A 136 -1.75 -5.75 -18.24
CA LEU A 136 -0.98 -6.84 -18.84
C LEU A 136 -1.83 -7.71 -19.77
N PHE A 137 -3.09 -7.92 -19.45
CA PHE A 137 -4.02 -8.66 -20.29
C PHE A 137 -4.50 -7.78 -21.47
N GLU A 138 -4.95 -6.57 -21.17
CA GLU A 138 -5.52 -5.66 -22.17
C GLU A 138 -4.50 -5.27 -23.24
N ALA A 139 -3.25 -5.00 -22.85
CA ALA A 139 -2.21 -4.55 -23.77
C ALA A 139 -1.45 -5.70 -24.47
N TYR A 140 -1.24 -6.82 -23.76
CA TYR A 140 -0.32 -7.88 -24.22
C TYR A 140 -0.96 -9.26 -24.31
N GLY A 141 -2.22 -9.43 -23.89
CA GLY A 141 -2.90 -10.73 -23.83
C GLY A 141 -2.28 -11.69 -22.81
N ILE A 142 -1.52 -11.18 -21.84
CA ILE A 142 -0.87 -12.01 -20.83
C ILE A 142 -1.91 -12.54 -19.86
N THR A 143 -1.97 -13.86 -19.71
CA THR A 143 -2.83 -14.58 -18.76
C THR A 143 -1.97 -15.43 -17.83
N ASN A 144 -2.53 -15.81 -16.69
CA ASN A 144 -2.00 -16.83 -15.78
C ASN A 144 -3.17 -17.67 -15.25
N ASP A 145 -2.86 -18.77 -14.59
CA ASP A 145 -3.88 -19.58 -13.93
C ASP A 145 -4.67 -18.73 -12.91
N PRO A 146 -5.94 -19.06 -12.66
CA PRO A 146 -6.72 -18.46 -11.59
C PRO A 146 -6.01 -18.64 -10.24
N ASP A 147 -5.89 -17.55 -9.48
CA ASP A 147 -5.27 -17.58 -8.14
C ASP A 147 -6.30 -17.58 -7.00
N GLY A 148 -7.59 -17.75 -7.35
CA GLY A 148 -8.71 -17.74 -6.41
C GLY A 148 -9.10 -16.35 -5.92
N SER A 149 -8.71 -15.30 -6.63
CA SER A 149 -9.13 -13.93 -6.35
C SER A 149 -10.59 -13.66 -6.75
N TRP A 150 -11.22 -12.72 -6.07
CA TRP A 150 -12.64 -12.41 -6.18
C TRP A 150 -12.86 -10.96 -6.61
N PHE A 151 -13.99 -10.70 -7.27
CA PHE A 151 -14.50 -9.37 -7.51
C PHE A 151 -16.02 -9.33 -7.34
N LEU A 152 -16.56 -8.15 -7.07
CA LEU A 152 -17.98 -7.92 -7.15
C LEU A 152 -18.31 -7.42 -8.56
N ASN A 153 -19.12 -8.18 -9.28
CA ASN A 153 -19.57 -7.78 -10.62
C ASN A 153 -20.50 -6.55 -10.49
N PRO A 154 -20.17 -5.40 -11.10
CA PRO A 154 -20.95 -4.18 -10.94
C PRO A 154 -22.36 -4.27 -11.51
N ASP A 155 -22.57 -5.10 -12.55
CA ASP A 155 -23.87 -5.22 -13.22
C ASP A 155 -24.80 -6.17 -12.48
N THR A 156 -24.29 -7.34 -12.08
CA THR A 156 -25.08 -8.39 -11.43
C THR A 156 -25.14 -8.26 -9.91
N ARG A 157 -24.23 -7.49 -9.32
CA ARG A 157 -24.01 -7.38 -7.86
C ARG A 157 -23.68 -8.73 -7.20
N GLN A 158 -23.16 -9.69 -7.97
CA GLN A 158 -22.75 -10.99 -7.48
C GLN A 158 -21.22 -11.05 -7.28
N LEU A 159 -20.78 -11.80 -6.27
CA LEU A 159 -19.38 -12.11 -6.06
C LEU A 159 -18.96 -13.23 -7.02
N GLU A 160 -17.96 -12.98 -7.82
CA GLU A 160 -17.43 -13.89 -8.83
C GLU A 160 -15.92 -14.08 -8.64
N GLN A 161 -15.41 -15.25 -9.06
CA GLN A 161 -13.97 -15.48 -9.10
C GLN A 161 -13.37 -14.93 -10.41
N SER A 162 -12.19 -14.34 -10.31
CA SER A 162 -11.45 -13.88 -11.48
C SER A 162 -11.05 -15.09 -12.35
N PRO A 163 -11.35 -15.09 -13.67
CA PRO A 163 -11.07 -16.22 -14.56
C PRO A 163 -9.57 -16.49 -14.74
N HIS A 164 -8.75 -15.46 -14.61
CA HIS A 164 -7.28 -15.55 -14.54
C HIS A 164 -6.71 -14.30 -13.84
N ARG A 165 -5.46 -14.39 -13.41
CA ARG A 165 -4.80 -13.36 -12.57
C ARG A 165 -4.85 -11.93 -13.12
N TYR A 166 -4.86 -11.75 -14.44
CA TYR A 166 -4.76 -10.43 -15.08
C TYR A 166 -6.03 -9.97 -15.81
N SER A 167 -7.13 -10.76 -15.78
CA SER A 167 -8.42 -10.34 -16.34
C SER A 167 -9.01 -9.16 -15.60
N ARG A 168 -8.75 -9.11 -14.30
CA ARG A 168 -8.96 -7.97 -13.41
C ARG A 168 -7.70 -7.82 -12.60
N SER A 169 -7.09 -6.65 -12.63
CA SER A 169 -5.76 -6.46 -12.05
C SER A 169 -5.82 -6.22 -10.54
N ALA A 170 -4.85 -6.75 -9.77
CA ALA A 170 -4.64 -6.30 -8.41
C ALA A 170 -4.15 -4.84 -8.41
N ALA A 171 -5.01 -3.90 -8.03
CA ALA A 171 -4.70 -2.47 -8.07
C ALA A 171 -4.44 -1.86 -6.69
N SER A 172 -4.91 -2.49 -5.60
CA SER A 172 -4.77 -1.95 -4.25
C SER A 172 -3.44 -2.33 -3.62
N ALA A 173 -2.78 -1.36 -2.97
CA ALA A 173 -1.53 -1.61 -2.24
C ALA A 173 -1.75 -1.95 -0.78
N CYS A 174 -2.83 -1.45 -0.19
CA CYS A 174 -3.08 -1.49 1.25
C CYS A 174 -4.32 -2.33 1.55
N TYR A 175 -4.15 -3.31 2.44
CA TYR A 175 -5.24 -4.17 2.88
C TYR A 175 -5.28 -4.20 4.41
N ILE A 176 -6.49 -4.18 4.96
CA ILE A 176 -6.77 -4.47 6.36
C ILE A 176 -7.59 -5.74 6.39
N SER A 177 -7.16 -6.73 7.14
CA SER A 177 -7.79 -8.05 7.20
C SER A 177 -8.19 -8.41 8.63
N ARG A 178 -9.32 -9.10 8.77
CA ARG A 178 -9.75 -9.69 10.04
C ARG A 178 -9.09 -11.06 10.23
N VAL A 179 -8.70 -11.33 11.47
CA VAL A 179 -8.26 -12.66 11.92
C VAL A 179 -9.14 -13.09 13.10
N GLU A 180 -9.72 -14.27 13.00
CA GLU A 180 -10.51 -14.88 14.06
C GLU A 180 -9.69 -15.92 14.82
N ASP A 181 -10.09 -16.15 16.08
CA ASP A 181 -9.44 -17.10 16.99
C ASP A 181 -9.78 -18.56 16.62
N LYS A 182 -9.39 -18.97 15.43
CA LYS A 182 -9.51 -20.34 14.92
C LYS A 182 -8.34 -20.70 13.99
N LEU A 183 -7.97 -21.96 13.97
CA LEU A 183 -6.81 -22.41 13.21
C LEU A 183 -7.10 -22.51 11.71
N VAL A 184 -8.21 -23.11 11.31
CA VAL A 184 -8.56 -23.41 9.91
C VAL A 184 -9.97 -22.96 9.55
N GLY A 185 -10.26 -22.85 8.24
CA GLY A 185 -11.53 -22.38 7.70
C GLY A 185 -11.54 -20.87 7.40
N PRO A 186 -12.64 -20.32 6.86
CA PRO A 186 -12.73 -18.91 6.50
C PRO A 186 -12.45 -17.99 7.69
N GLY A 187 -11.65 -16.92 7.49
CA GLY A 187 -11.25 -15.96 8.53
C GLY A 187 -10.23 -16.46 9.56
N SER A 188 -9.76 -17.71 9.45
CA SER A 188 -8.80 -18.33 10.38
C SER A 188 -7.37 -17.82 10.18
N ILE A 189 -6.49 -18.19 11.12
CA ILE A 189 -5.05 -17.87 11.07
C ILE A 189 -4.39 -18.46 9.81
N VAL A 190 -4.72 -19.71 9.42
CA VAL A 190 -4.18 -20.32 8.21
C VAL A 190 -4.76 -19.69 6.95
N ASN A 191 -6.05 -19.37 6.93
CA ASN A 191 -6.66 -18.65 5.80
C ASN A 191 -6.09 -17.23 5.66
N PHE A 192 -5.76 -16.58 6.77
CA PHE A 192 -5.05 -15.29 6.73
C PHE A 192 -3.68 -15.43 6.06
N ALA A 193 -2.89 -16.46 6.38
CA ALA A 193 -1.61 -16.72 5.71
C ALA A 193 -1.77 -16.92 4.19
N GLU A 194 -2.82 -17.63 3.76
CA GLU A 194 -3.15 -17.82 2.35
C GLU A 194 -3.50 -16.50 1.66
N ARG A 195 -4.32 -15.64 2.29
CA ARG A 195 -4.63 -14.29 1.79
C ARG A 195 -3.36 -13.45 1.65
N GLU A 196 -2.50 -13.44 2.68
CA GLU A 196 -1.21 -12.73 2.63
C GLU A 196 -0.32 -13.23 1.50
N ALA A 197 -0.26 -14.54 1.25
CA ALA A 197 0.52 -15.10 0.16
C ALA A 197 0.07 -14.56 -1.21
N ARG A 198 -1.23 -14.45 -1.45
CA ARG A 198 -1.78 -13.82 -2.66
C ARG A 198 -1.39 -12.35 -2.73
N LEU A 199 -1.63 -11.57 -1.67
CA LEU A 199 -1.32 -10.15 -1.61
C LEU A 199 0.17 -9.85 -1.86
N PHE A 200 1.06 -10.56 -1.18
CA PHE A 200 2.49 -10.36 -1.34
C PHE A 200 2.97 -10.73 -2.74
N SER A 201 2.46 -11.81 -3.33
CA SER A 201 2.81 -12.19 -4.71
C SER A 201 2.41 -11.14 -5.74
N GLN A 202 1.41 -10.30 -5.44
CA GLN A 202 0.92 -9.21 -6.30
C GLN A 202 1.55 -7.86 -5.99
N GLY A 203 2.39 -7.78 -4.95
CA GLY A 203 3.09 -6.55 -4.56
C GLY A 203 2.36 -5.70 -3.52
N SER A 204 1.28 -6.21 -2.92
CA SER A 204 0.45 -5.52 -1.94
C SER A 204 0.91 -5.77 -0.51
N GLY A 205 0.49 -4.91 0.43
CA GLY A 205 0.73 -5.04 1.87
C GLY A 205 -0.52 -5.42 2.65
N SER A 206 -0.35 -6.09 3.77
CA SER A 206 -1.42 -6.55 4.68
C SER A 206 -1.24 -6.03 6.09
N GLY A 207 -2.31 -5.66 6.76
CA GLY A 207 -2.33 -5.36 8.19
C GLY A 207 -3.50 -6.04 8.88
N ALA A 208 -3.31 -6.46 10.12
CA ALA A 208 -4.36 -7.08 10.92
C ALA A 208 -4.16 -6.87 12.42
N ASN A 209 -5.27 -6.77 13.13
CA ASN A 209 -5.31 -6.79 14.59
C ASN A 209 -5.52 -8.24 15.06
N PHE A 210 -4.58 -8.75 15.83
CA PHE A 210 -4.57 -10.12 16.37
C PHE A 210 -5.12 -10.24 17.78
N SER A 211 -5.69 -9.18 18.35
CA SER A 211 -6.12 -9.15 19.74
C SER A 211 -7.27 -10.09 20.07
N ASN A 212 -7.99 -10.58 19.06
CA ASN A 212 -9.01 -11.62 19.23
C ASN A 212 -8.42 -13.01 19.46
N VAL A 213 -7.18 -13.25 19.03
CA VAL A 213 -6.52 -14.55 19.19
C VAL A 213 -6.14 -14.74 20.66
N ARG A 214 -6.58 -15.85 21.24
CA ARG A 214 -6.31 -16.17 22.65
C ARG A 214 -4.83 -16.30 22.97
N ALA A 215 -4.47 -15.95 24.19
CA ALA A 215 -3.10 -16.01 24.67
C ALA A 215 -2.63 -17.47 24.95
N ALA A 216 -1.32 -17.63 25.09
CA ALA A 216 -0.72 -18.90 25.51
C ALA A 216 -1.31 -19.35 26.87
N GLY A 217 -1.64 -20.62 26.96
CA GLY A 217 -2.21 -21.21 28.17
C GLY A 217 -3.71 -21.03 28.36
N GLU A 218 -4.41 -20.22 27.53
CA GLU A 218 -5.88 -20.20 27.53
C GLU A 218 -6.45 -21.53 27.00
N ARG A 219 -7.61 -21.94 27.49
CA ARG A 219 -8.21 -23.25 27.20
C ARG A 219 -8.71 -23.33 25.75
N LEU A 220 -8.46 -24.47 25.12
CA LEU A 220 -9.07 -24.88 23.86
C LEU A 220 -10.38 -25.62 24.12
N SER A 221 -11.32 -25.54 23.19
CA SER A 221 -12.61 -26.27 23.25
C SER A 221 -12.45 -27.80 23.35
N GLY A 222 -11.35 -28.34 22.81
CA GLY A 222 -11.01 -29.76 22.86
C GLY A 222 -10.26 -30.22 24.12
N GLY A 223 -10.05 -29.34 25.13
CA GLY A 223 -9.44 -29.69 26.41
C GLY A 223 -7.92 -29.50 26.52
N GLY A 224 -7.27 -28.92 25.54
CA GLY A 224 -5.87 -28.49 25.60
C GLY A 224 -5.73 -27.00 25.91
N THR A 225 -4.51 -26.46 25.75
CA THR A 225 -4.20 -25.03 25.90
C THR A 225 -3.62 -24.46 24.63
N SER A 226 -3.86 -23.16 24.38
CA SER A 226 -3.32 -22.40 23.25
C SER A 226 -1.80 -22.24 23.37
N SER A 227 -1.12 -22.23 22.24
CA SER A 227 0.29 -21.82 22.12
C SER A 227 0.48 -20.31 22.13
N GLY A 228 -0.61 -19.55 22.03
CA GLY A 228 -0.62 -18.09 22.10
C GLY A 228 -0.41 -17.36 20.77
N VAL A 229 -0.74 -16.06 20.80
CA VAL A 229 -0.65 -15.21 19.61
C VAL A 229 0.80 -15.10 19.11
N MET A 230 1.79 -15.00 19.99
CA MET A 230 3.19 -14.87 19.60
C MET A 230 3.71 -16.04 18.78
N SER A 231 3.26 -17.27 19.06
CA SER A 231 3.62 -18.45 18.25
C SER A 231 3.07 -18.37 16.84
N PHE A 232 1.82 -17.91 16.66
CA PHE A 232 1.22 -17.71 15.35
C PHE A 232 1.85 -16.55 14.59
N LEU A 233 2.21 -15.46 15.27
CA LEU A 233 2.93 -14.35 14.66
C LEU A 233 4.31 -14.79 14.12
N GLY A 234 5.02 -15.64 14.85
CA GLY A 234 6.28 -16.23 14.39
C GLY A 234 6.11 -17.08 13.11
N PHE A 235 5.06 -17.89 13.03
CA PHE A 235 4.69 -18.65 11.83
C PHE A 235 4.41 -17.72 10.64
N LEU A 236 3.55 -16.71 10.85
CA LEU A 236 3.16 -15.75 9.81
C LEU A 236 4.34 -14.86 9.35
N ASP A 237 5.26 -14.51 10.25
CA ASP A 237 6.48 -13.77 9.90
C ASP A 237 7.41 -14.57 8.98
N LYS A 238 7.63 -15.85 9.28
CA LYS A 238 8.43 -16.73 8.43
C LYS A 238 7.77 -16.99 7.08
N ALA A 239 6.44 -17.14 7.03
CA ALA A 239 5.70 -17.26 5.78
C ALA A 239 5.86 -15.99 4.91
N ALA A 240 5.74 -14.79 5.51
CA ALA A 240 5.94 -13.53 4.82
C ALA A 240 7.37 -13.38 4.28
N GLY A 241 8.38 -13.79 5.06
CA GLY A 241 9.80 -13.76 4.65
C GLY A 241 10.12 -14.65 3.45
N ALA A 242 9.35 -15.74 3.25
CA ALA A 242 9.55 -16.66 2.13
C ALA A 242 9.01 -16.14 0.79
N ILE A 243 8.14 -15.12 0.81
CA ILE A 243 7.44 -14.63 -0.38
C ILE A 243 8.07 -13.32 -0.84
N LYS A 244 8.62 -13.30 -2.08
CA LYS A 244 9.12 -12.07 -2.70
C LYS A 244 7.97 -11.29 -3.33
N SER A 245 7.78 -10.05 -2.87
CA SER A 245 6.71 -9.17 -3.31
C SER A 245 6.81 -8.86 -4.81
N GLY A 246 5.72 -9.12 -5.55
CA GLY A 246 5.63 -8.86 -6.99
C GLY A 246 6.66 -9.63 -7.83
N GLY A 247 7.24 -10.73 -7.32
CA GLY A 247 8.30 -11.48 -8.00
C GLY A 247 9.65 -10.72 -8.06
N THR A 248 9.80 -9.64 -7.32
CA THR A 248 11.00 -8.81 -7.24
C THR A 248 11.77 -9.07 -5.94
N THR A 249 12.89 -8.35 -5.73
CA THR A 249 13.65 -8.40 -4.47
C THR A 249 12.99 -7.65 -3.31
N ARG A 250 11.77 -7.11 -3.48
CA ARG A 250 11.05 -6.39 -2.44
C ARG A 250 10.53 -7.37 -1.37
N ARG A 251 10.77 -7.05 -0.09
CA ARG A 251 10.18 -7.79 1.03
C ARG A 251 8.67 -7.55 1.11
N ALA A 252 7.94 -8.52 1.66
CA ALA A 252 6.54 -8.38 2.00
C ALA A 252 6.34 -7.24 3.01
N ALA A 253 5.28 -6.45 2.85
CA ALA A 253 4.91 -5.40 3.79
C ALA A 253 3.74 -5.90 4.65
N LYS A 254 3.94 -5.95 5.98
CA LYS A 254 2.99 -6.48 6.94
C LYS A 254 2.91 -5.60 8.18
N MET A 255 1.70 -5.43 8.73
CA MET A 255 1.43 -4.83 10.03
C MET A 255 0.76 -5.86 10.93
N VAL A 256 1.27 -5.97 12.15
CA VAL A 256 0.65 -6.73 13.23
C VAL A 256 0.29 -5.79 14.36
N ILE A 257 -0.96 -5.82 14.78
CA ILE A 257 -1.48 -4.97 15.86
C ILE A 257 -1.93 -5.84 17.01
N LEU A 258 -1.62 -5.40 18.23
CA LEU A 258 -2.09 -6.02 19.47
C LEU A 258 -2.60 -4.95 20.43
N ASP A 259 -3.79 -5.17 21.00
CA ASP A 259 -4.39 -4.26 21.99
C ASP A 259 -3.61 -4.32 23.32
N ALA A 260 -3.47 -3.18 23.98
CA ALA A 260 -2.66 -3.06 25.21
C ALA A 260 -3.14 -3.92 26.38
N ASP A 261 -4.39 -4.39 26.35
CA ASP A 261 -4.99 -5.26 27.36
C ASP A 261 -4.81 -6.76 27.08
N HIS A 262 -4.11 -7.13 25.97
CA HIS A 262 -3.86 -8.52 25.65
C HIS A 262 -2.88 -9.17 26.62
N PRO A 263 -3.10 -10.43 27.07
CA PRO A 263 -2.21 -11.07 28.07
C PRO A 263 -0.75 -11.18 27.64
N GLU A 264 -0.46 -11.29 26.34
CA GLU A 264 0.91 -11.39 25.78
C GLU A 264 1.48 -10.03 25.34
N ILE A 265 0.89 -8.89 25.73
CA ILE A 265 1.30 -7.57 25.26
C ILE A 265 2.75 -7.22 25.62
N VAL A 266 3.21 -7.57 26.83
CA VAL A 266 4.59 -7.30 27.25
C VAL A 266 5.60 -8.09 26.42
N GLU A 267 5.27 -9.34 26.08
CA GLU A 267 6.07 -10.17 25.20
C GLU A 267 6.10 -9.62 23.78
N PHE A 268 4.95 -9.18 23.26
CA PHE A 268 4.81 -8.55 21.95
C PHE A 268 5.66 -7.28 21.83
N ILE A 269 5.58 -6.36 22.81
CA ILE A 269 6.38 -5.12 22.83
C ILE A 269 7.87 -5.42 22.77
N ASN A 270 8.35 -6.41 23.55
CA ASN A 270 9.77 -6.73 23.64
C ASN A 270 10.25 -7.73 22.57
N SER A 271 9.36 -8.22 21.69
CA SER A 271 9.71 -9.27 20.74
C SER A 271 10.90 -8.90 19.85
N LYS A 272 10.85 -7.75 19.18
CA LYS A 272 11.95 -7.29 18.30
C LYS A 272 13.22 -6.90 19.08
N VAL A 273 13.06 -6.32 20.26
CA VAL A 273 14.21 -6.00 21.14
C VAL A 273 15.02 -7.26 21.43
N ARG A 274 14.34 -8.37 21.75
CA ARG A 274 15.00 -9.66 22.01
C ARG A 274 15.69 -10.23 20.76
N GLU A 275 15.10 -10.04 19.60
CA GLU A 275 15.71 -10.49 18.34
C GLU A 275 16.96 -9.65 18.00
N GLU A 276 16.95 -8.34 18.22
CA GLU A 276 18.14 -7.48 18.08
C GLU A 276 19.26 -7.88 19.06
N GLU A 277 18.92 -8.27 20.28
CA GLU A 277 19.89 -8.81 21.24
C GLU A 277 20.52 -10.12 20.75
N LYS A 278 19.76 -10.98 20.07
CA LYS A 278 20.28 -12.19 19.42
C LYS A 278 21.22 -11.83 18.25
N VAL A 279 20.83 -10.85 17.41
CA VAL A 279 21.69 -10.37 16.31
C VAL A 279 23.01 -9.85 16.86
N ALA A 280 23.02 -9.08 17.96
CA ALA A 280 24.23 -8.60 18.61
C ALA A 280 25.13 -9.77 19.12
N ALA A 281 24.52 -10.81 19.68
CA ALA A 281 25.23 -12.02 20.11
C ALA A 281 25.82 -12.81 18.92
N LEU A 282 25.06 -12.92 17.82
CA LEU A 282 25.53 -13.56 16.58
C LEU A 282 26.67 -12.76 15.94
N ALA A 283 26.59 -11.42 15.94
CA ALA A 283 27.67 -10.55 15.50
C ALA A 283 28.98 -10.79 16.28
N ALA A 284 28.88 -10.92 17.61
CA ALA A 284 30.03 -11.22 18.46
C ALA A 284 30.63 -12.63 18.19
N ALA A 285 29.79 -13.56 17.66
CA ALA A 285 30.23 -14.89 17.22
C ALA A 285 30.77 -14.92 15.77
N GLY A 286 30.75 -13.79 15.04
CA GLY A 286 31.29 -13.65 13.69
C GLY A 286 30.32 -13.90 12.54
N TYR A 287 29.01 -13.98 12.81
CA TYR A 287 27.99 -14.09 11.75
C TYR A 287 27.82 -12.77 10.99
N ASP A 288 27.46 -12.88 9.71
CA ASP A 288 27.16 -11.72 8.87
C ASP A 288 25.89 -10.99 9.36
N THR A 289 26.06 -9.71 9.71
CA THR A 289 24.98 -8.80 10.18
C THR A 289 24.58 -7.78 9.13
N SER A 290 24.96 -7.93 7.87
CA SER A 290 24.42 -7.13 6.78
C SER A 290 22.90 -7.34 6.66
N TYR A 291 22.20 -6.43 5.99
CA TYR A 291 20.72 -6.43 5.91
C TYR A 291 20.11 -7.76 5.43
N GLU A 292 20.78 -8.50 4.56
CA GLU A 292 20.40 -9.85 4.11
C GLU A 292 21.31 -10.94 4.68
N GLY A 293 22.13 -10.59 5.68
CA GLY A 293 23.09 -11.48 6.30
C GLY A 293 22.46 -12.61 7.13
N GLU A 294 23.23 -13.65 7.40
CA GLU A 294 22.79 -14.86 8.09
C GLU A 294 22.19 -14.57 9.46
N ALA A 295 22.72 -13.59 10.20
CA ALA A 295 22.20 -13.21 11.51
C ALA A 295 20.73 -12.77 11.44
N TYR A 296 20.37 -11.87 10.51
CA TYR A 296 18.99 -11.40 10.34
C TYR A 296 18.06 -12.44 9.73
N GLN A 297 18.57 -13.39 8.94
CA GLN A 297 17.74 -14.48 8.39
C GLN A 297 17.34 -15.51 9.46
N THR A 298 18.10 -15.64 10.55
CA THR A 298 17.85 -16.63 11.61
C THR A 298 16.89 -16.15 12.69
N VAL A 299 16.79 -14.84 12.92
CA VAL A 299 15.91 -14.25 13.93
C VAL A 299 14.46 -14.08 13.40
N SER A 300 13.51 -13.83 14.30
CA SER A 300 12.10 -13.71 13.99
C SER A 300 11.65 -12.24 13.88
N PHE A 301 10.42 -12.01 13.42
CA PHE A 301 9.73 -10.72 13.39
C PHE A 301 10.41 -9.63 12.53
N GLN A 302 11.17 -10.05 11.49
CA GLN A 302 11.86 -9.14 10.57
C GLN A 302 11.00 -8.69 9.39
N ASN A 303 9.83 -9.31 9.18
CA ASN A 303 8.98 -9.09 8.01
C ASN A 303 7.66 -8.37 8.34
N ALA A 304 7.48 -7.93 9.59
CA ALA A 304 6.28 -7.25 10.04
C ALA A 304 6.62 -5.99 10.84
N ASN A 305 5.86 -4.91 10.62
CA ASN A 305 5.78 -3.79 11.55
C ASN A 305 4.87 -4.16 12.71
N HIS A 306 5.20 -3.77 13.92
CA HIS A 306 4.40 -4.00 15.11
C HIS A 306 3.79 -2.69 15.60
N SER A 307 2.51 -2.70 16.00
CA SER A 307 1.85 -1.58 16.67
C SER A 307 1.01 -2.04 17.86
N VAL A 308 1.05 -1.25 18.91
CA VAL A 308 0.17 -1.43 20.08
C VAL A 308 -1.03 -0.51 19.95
N ARG A 309 -2.22 -1.08 20.05
CA ARG A 309 -3.45 -0.31 20.06
C ARG A 309 -3.84 0.02 21.50
N LEU A 310 -3.92 1.32 21.79
CA LEU A 310 -4.23 1.86 23.10
C LEU A 310 -5.72 2.16 23.18
N PRO A 311 -6.49 1.43 24.00
CA PRO A 311 -7.91 1.70 24.18
C PRO A 311 -8.14 2.95 25.01
N ARG A 312 -9.38 3.45 24.96
CA ARG A 312 -9.81 4.63 25.74
C ARG A 312 -9.46 4.50 27.22
N GLY A 313 -8.92 5.56 27.79
CA GLY A 313 -8.57 5.64 29.22
C GLY A 313 -7.23 5.01 29.60
N PHE A 314 -6.49 4.38 28.65
CA PHE A 314 -5.15 3.86 28.97
C PHE A 314 -4.19 4.99 29.38
N MET A 315 -4.17 6.10 28.63
CA MET A 315 -3.29 7.23 28.93
C MET A 315 -3.67 7.93 30.24
N ASP A 316 -4.95 7.97 30.59
CA ASP A 316 -5.40 8.49 31.89
C ASP A 316 -4.81 7.65 33.05
N LYS A 317 -4.82 6.32 32.90
CA LYS A 317 -4.21 5.41 33.89
C LYS A 317 -2.67 5.59 33.94
N VAL A 318 -2.02 5.82 32.82
CA VAL A 318 -0.60 6.17 32.78
C VAL A 318 -0.31 7.46 33.53
N CYS A 319 -1.13 8.51 33.33
CA CYS A 319 -0.95 9.79 33.97
C CYS A 319 -1.21 9.75 35.49
N ASN A 320 -2.15 8.88 35.90
CA ASN A 320 -2.57 8.75 37.32
C ASN A 320 -1.79 7.68 38.11
N ASP A 321 -0.82 6.99 37.45
CA ASP A 321 -0.09 5.84 38.02
C ASP A 321 -1.02 4.69 38.47
N ASP A 322 -2.13 4.48 37.75
CA ASP A 322 -3.10 3.42 38.01
C ASP A 322 -2.66 2.06 37.45
N MET A 323 -3.35 1.01 37.90
CA MET A 323 -3.15 -0.35 37.36
C MET A 323 -3.88 -0.54 36.03
N TRP A 324 -3.26 -1.33 35.14
CA TRP A 324 -3.80 -1.79 33.88
C TRP A 324 -3.99 -3.30 33.88
N ASP A 325 -5.18 -3.75 33.50
CA ASP A 325 -5.55 -5.16 33.51
C ASP A 325 -5.31 -5.79 32.14
N LEU A 326 -4.64 -6.94 32.12
CA LEU A 326 -4.51 -7.82 30.98
C LEU A 326 -5.58 -8.90 31.07
N THR A 327 -6.42 -9.02 30.03
CA THR A 327 -7.64 -9.84 30.07
C THR A 327 -7.58 -11.02 29.11
N ASN A 328 -7.97 -12.20 29.58
CA ASN A 328 -8.13 -13.39 28.78
C ASN A 328 -9.17 -13.17 27.68
N ARG A 329 -8.93 -13.74 26.50
CA ARG A 329 -9.82 -13.59 25.35
C ARG A 329 -10.97 -14.59 25.35
N THR A 330 -10.83 -15.70 26.05
CA THR A 330 -11.86 -16.76 26.12
C THR A 330 -13.01 -16.42 27.06
N ASP A 331 -12.76 -15.71 28.16
CA ASP A 331 -13.76 -15.47 29.21
C ASP A 331 -13.77 -14.03 29.75
N GLY A 332 -12.88 -13.16 29.29
CA GLY A 332 -12.76 -11.77 29.74
C GLY A 332 -12.23 -11.61 31.17
N SER A 333 -11.78 -12.68 31.80
CA SER A 333 -11.22 -12.61 33.17
C SER A 333 -9.86 -11.90 33.18
N VAL A 334 -9.59 -11.15 34.25
CA VAL A 334 -8.30 -10.53 34.47
C VAL A 334 -7.25 -11.61 34.72
N ARG A 335 -6.27 -11.73 33.84
CA ARG A 335 -5.16 -12.67 33.99
C ARG A 335 -4.02 -12.10 34.85
N ARG A 336 -3.75 -10.83 34.66
CA ARG A 336 -2.69 -10.09 35.38
C ARG A 336 -2.98 -8.60 35.34
N SER A 337 -2.64 -7.90 36.40
CA SER A 337 -2.60 -6.44 36.46
C SER A 337 -1.16 -5.96 36.60
N LEU A 338 -0.81 -4.86 35.97
CA LEU A 338 0.50 -4.19 36.07
C LEU A 338 0.29 -2.67 36.07
N PRO A 339 1.27 -1.87 36.57
CA PRO A 339 1.19 -0.43 36.46
C PRO A 339 1.12 0.02 35.00
N ALA A 340 0.13 0.85 34.63
CA ALA A 340 -0.02 1.36 33.26
C ALA A 340 1.23 2.11 32.80
N ARG A 341 1.88 2.87 33.69
CA ARG A 341 3.13 3.57 33.42
C ARG A 341 4.27 2.62 33.06
N GLU A 342 4.41 1.49 33.77
CA GLU A 342 5.43 0.48 33.45
C GLU A 342 5.26 -0.08 32.03
N LEU A 343 4.02 -0.34 31.63
CA LEU A 343 3.73 -0.80 30.26
C LEU A 343 4.09 0.27 29.21
N TRP A 344 3.73 1.53 29.49
CA TRP A 344 4.06 2.67 28.64
C TRP A 344 5.56 2.89 28.52
N ASP A 345 6.31 2.87 29.60
CA ASP A 345 7.76 3.04 29.62
C ASP A 345 8.46 1.88 28.91
N THR A 346 7.94 0.66 29.05
CA THR A 346 8.42 -0.52 28.31
C THR A 346 8.25 -0.34 26.79
N LEU A 347 7.07 0.15 26.36
CA LEU A 347 6.76 0.44 24.97
C LEU A 347 7.69 1.53 24.42
N ALA A 348 7.82 2.65 25.13
CA ALA A 348 8.69 3.76 24.73
C ALA A 348 10.17 3.33 24.62
N SER A 349 10.63 2.51 25.56
CA SER A 349 11.99 1.96 25.55
C SER A 349 12.23 1.02 24.35
N ALA A 350 11.27 0.15 24.04
CA ALA A 350 11.35 -0.75 22.88
C ALA A 350 11.38 0.04 21.56
N ALA A 351 10.49 1.02 21.41
CA ALA A 351 10.42 1.89 20.23
C ALA A 351 11.73 2.69 20.04
N TRP A 352 12.34 3.16 21.12
CA TRP A 352 13.63 3.83 21.05
C TRP A 352 14.76 2.89 20.61
N ARG A 353 14.75 1.62 21.06
CA ARG A 353 15.80 0.63 20.77
C ARG A 353 15.76 0.07 19.35
N CYS A 354 14.56 -0.18 18.80
CA CYS A 354 14.42 -0.89 17.53
C CYS A 354 13.33 -0.31 16.58
N ALA A 355 12.87 0.93 16.84
CA ALA A 355 11.84 1.65 16.08
C ALA A 355 10.43 0.99 16.08
N ASP A 356 10.25 -0.11 16.81
CA ASP A 356 8.98 -0.81 17.03
C ASP A 356 8.75 -1.08 18.53
N PRO A 357 7.49 -1.18 18.98
CA PRO A 357 6.26 -1.00 18.22
C PRO A 357 5.85 0.46 18.03
N GLY A 358 5.05 0.74 17.00
CA GLY A 358 4.28 1.96 16.88
C GLY A 358 3.08 1.98 17.85
N VAL A 359 2.34 3.10 17.87
CA VAL A 359 1.15 3.30 18.73
C VAL A 359 -0.02 3.73 17.88
N GLN A 360 -1.20 3.16 18.15
CA GLN A 360 -2.48 3.56 17.58
C GLN A 360 -3.47 3.87 18.70
N PHE A 361 -4.04 5.08 18.70
CA PHE A 361 -5.03 5.49 19.69
C PHE A 361 -6.44 5.13 19.22
N ASP A 362 -7.06 4.14 19.85
CA ASP A 362 -8.34 3.54 19.43
C ASP A 362 -9.48 4.55 19.36
N ASP A 363 -9.64 5.35 20.40
CA ASP A 363 -10.69 6.36 20.49
C ASP A 363 -10.54 7.46 19.44
N ILE A 364 -9.34 7.99 19.27
CA ILE A 364 -9.08 9.05 18.29
C ILE A 364 -9.36 8.54 16.87
N LEU A 365 -8.89 7.34 16.52
CA LEU A 365 -9.15 6.75 15.20
C LEU A 365 -10.65 6.52 14.97
N ASN A 366 -11.38 6.08 15.97
CA ASN A 366 -12.82 5.85 15.86
C ASN A 366 -13.65 7.13 15.92
N ASP A 367 -13.19 8.20 16.58
CA ASP A 367 -13.83 9.52 16.53
C ASP A 367 -13.81 10.12 15.11
N TRP A 368 -12.82 9.73 14.27
CA TRP A 368 -12.70 10.13 12.86
C TRP A 368 -13.24 9.08 11.88
N ASN A 369 -13.85 8.00 12.37
CA ASN A 369 -14.36 6.94 11.50
C ASN A 369 -15.57 7.42 10.69
N THR A 370 -15.39 7.52 9.36
CA THR A 370 -16.42 7.99 8.43
C THR A 370 -17.50 6.94 8.13
N VAL A 371 -17.32 5.69 8.61
CA VAL A 371 -18.25 4.55 8.43
C VAL A 371 -18.58 3.88 9.77
N ALA A 372 -18.68 4.67 10.82
CA ALA A 372 -18.90 4.19 12.19
C ALA A 372 -20.18 3.34 12.36
N ASP A 373 -21.21 3.62 11.54
CA ASP A 373 -22.47 2.85 11.55
C ASP A 373 -22.29 1.42 10.96
N THR A 374 -21.23 1.18 10.21
CA THR A 374 -20.92 -0.14 9.65
C THR A 374 -20.09 -0.98 10.62
N GLU A 375 -18.93 -0.47 11.04
CA GLU A 375 -18.01 -1.19 11.95
C GLU A 375 -16.99 -0.21 12.55
N ALA A 376 -16.43 -0.55 13.71
CA ALA A 376 -15.32 0.17 14.31
C ALA A 376 -14.01 -0.12 13.58
N ILE A 377 -13.13 0.88 13.49
CA ILE A 377 -11.76 0.71 13.02
C ILE A 377 -10.98 -0.06 14.10
N ARG A 378 -10.39 -1.20 13.69
CA ARG A 378 -9.59 -2.06 14.57
C ARG A 378 -8.12 -2.15 14.17
N GLY A 379 -7.80 -1.79 12.93
CA GLY A 379 -6.48 -1.96 12.35
C GLY A 379 -6.09 -0.90 11.34
N SER A 380 -4.93 -1.12 10.74
CA SER A 380 -4.36 -0.30 9.66
C SER A 380 -3.61 -1.17 8.66
N ASN A 381 -3.26 -0.60 7.52
CA ASN A 381 -2.28 -1.16 6.59
C ASN A 381 -0.84 -1.15 7.19
N PRO A 382 0.17 -1.69 6.49
CA PRO A 382 1.54 -1.79 7.02
C PRO A 382 2.21 -0.49 7.45
N CYS A 383 1.92 0.63 6.78
CA CYS A 383 2.54 1.92 7.05
C CYS A 383 1.68 2.83 7.95
N SER A 384 0.49 2.36 8.37
CA SER A 384 -0.48 3.05 9.24
C SER A 384 -1.13 4.31 8.66
N GLU A 385 -0.97 4.60 7.37
CA GLU A 385 -1.64 5.73 6.69
C GLU A 385 -3.10 5.43 6.32
N TYR A 386 -3.46 4.15 6.17
CA TYR A 386 -4.81 3.72 5.88
C TYR A 386 -5.41 3.04 7.11
N THR A 387 -6.40 3.69 7.72
CA THR A 387 -7.20 3.18 8.85
C THR A 387 -8.66 3.13 8.42
N HIS A 388 -9.22 1.94 8.41
CA HIS A 388 -10.59 1.68 7.99
C HIS A 388 -11.11 0.40 8.66
N ILE A 389 -12.33 0.01 8.35
CA ILE A 389 -12.90 -1.25 8.85
C ILE A 389 -12.11 -2.47 8.34
N ASP A 390 -12.21 -3.57 9.07
CA ASP A 390 -11.59 -4.83 8.68
C ASP A 390 -12.13 -5.33 7.33
N ASN A 391 -11.33 -6.16 6.64
CA ASN A 391 -11.62 -6.72 5.32
C ASN A 391 -11.90 -5.64 4.26
N SER A 392 -11.05 -4.62 4.23
CA SER A 392 -11.10 -3.52 3.26
C SER A 392 -9.75 -3.33 2.57
N ALA A 393 -9.76 -2.63 1.43
CA ALA A 393 -8.56 -2.34 0.66
C ALA A 393 -8.59 -0.90 0.15
N CYS A 394 -7.39 -0.32 -0.08
CA CYS A 394 -7.20 1.00 -0.64
C CYS A 394 -6.18 0.95 -1.77
N ASN A 395 -6.54 1.51 -2.92
CA ASN A 395 -5.61 1.83 -3.99
C ASN A 395 -5.02 3.23 -3.77
N LEU A 396 -3.81 3.47 -4.28
CA LEU A 396 -3.07 4.69 -3.99
C LEU A 396 -2.51 5.33 -5.27
N ALA A 397 -2.40 6.66 -5.23
CA ALA A 397 -1.61 7.44 -6.17
C ALA A 397 -0.97 8.63 -5.46
N SER A 398 0.15 9.14 -6.00
CA SER A 398 0.85 10.29 -5.46
C SER A 398 1.18 11.29 -6.56
N LEU A 399 0.89 12.56 -6.30
CA LEU A 399 1.24 13.68 -7.15
C LEU A 399 2.63 14.22 -6.77
N ASN A 400 3.47 14.52 -7.73
CA ASN A 400 4.78 15.11 -7.52
C ASN A 400 4.68 16.64 -7.51
N LEU A 401 4.60 17.24 -6.34
CA LEU A 401 4.43 18.70 -6.20
C LEU A 401 5.53 19.51 -6.87
N GLY A 402 6.74 18.95 -7.02
CA GLY A 402 7.83 19.60 -7.72
C GLY A 402 7.56 19.89 -9.20
N LYS A 403 6.59 19.21 -9.82
CA LYS A 403 6.18 19.42 -11.21
C LYS A 403 5.12 20.51 -11.39
N PHE A 404 4.55 20.99 -10.29
CA PHE A 404 3.57 22.07 -10.26
C PHE A 404 4.16 23.38 -9.70
N PHE A 405 5.47 23.45 -9.43
CA PHE A 405 6.14 24.63 -8.92
C PHE A 405 7.09 25.20 -9.97
N ASP A 406 6.88 26.46 -10.34
CA ASP A 406 7.71 27.22 -11.28
C ASP A 406 8.81 27.97 -10.50
N ASP A 407 10.06 27.53 -10.64
CA ASP A 407 11.20 28.15 -9.95
C ASP A 407 11.48 29.59 -10.41
N ALA A 408 11.21 29.91 -11.67
CA ALA A 408 11.49 31.24 -12.21
C ALA A 408 10.49 32.27 -11.71
N LYS A 409 9.24 31.86 -11.54
CA LYS A 409 8.18 32.75 -11.04
C LYS A 409 7.99 32.64 -9.54
N GLN A 410 8.53 31.60 -8.90
CA GLN A 410 8.27 31.26 -7.49
C GLN A 410 6.76 31.10 -7.21
N GLU A 411 6.06 30.43 -8.13
CA GLU A 411 4.61 30.23 -8.08
C GLU A 411 4.24 28.75 -8.19
N PHE A 412 3.18 28.37 -7.48
CA PHE A 412 2.57 27.04 -7.59
C PHE A 412 1.42 27.07 -8.61
N ASP A 413 1.46 26.19 -9.62
CA ASP A 413 0.43 26.11 -10.66
C ASP A 413 -0.80 25.36 -10.12
N VAL A 414 -1.69 26.11 -9.50
CA VAL A 414 -2.93 25.62 -8.89
C VAL A 414 -3.85 24.92 -9.92
N ASP A 415 -3.91 25.46 -11.13
CA ASP A 415 -4.80 24.92 -12.16
C ASP A 415 -4.33 23.57 -12.68
N SER A 416 -3.02 23.42 -12.97
CA SER A 416 -2.42 22.14 -13.36
C SER A 416 -2.54 21.11 -12.25
N PHE A 417 -2.31 21.52 -11.01
CA PHE A 417 -2.48 20.65 -9.85
C PHE A 417 -3.93 20.20 -9.68
N SER A 418 -4.89 21.12 -9.81
CA SER A 418 -6.33 20.81 -9.70
C SER A 418 -6.78 19.82 -10.77
N HIS A 419 -6.33 20.00 -12.00
CA HIS A 419 -6.59 19.08 -13.10
C HIS A 419 -6.03 17.68 -12.81
N ALA A 420 -4.79 17.59 -12.34
CA ALA A 420 -4.17 16.33 -11.98
C ALA A 420 -4.92 15.63 -10.82
N VAL A 421 -5.30 16.35 -9.77
CA VAL A 421 -6.11 15.81 -8.67
C VAL A 421 -7.41 15.19 -9.18
N ARG A 422 -8.12 15.91 -10.06
CA ARG A 422 -9.39 15.41 -10.63
C ARG A 422 -9.18 14.11 -11.42
N LEU A 423 -8.21 14.06 -12.33
CA LEU A 423 -8.00 12.86 -13.16
C LEU A 423 -7.47 11.67 -12.34
N TRP A 424 -6.60 11.89 -11.36
CA TRP A 424 -6.11 10.81 -10.52
C TRP A 424 -7.17 10.31 -9.52
N THR A 425 -8.06 11.15 -9.02
CA THR A 425 -9.22 10.72 -8.25
C THR A 425 -10.11 9.82 -9.09
N LEU A 426 -10.40 10.21 -10.34
CA LEU A 426 -11.18 9.41 -11.28
C LEU A 426 -10.49 8.07 -11.60
N THR A 427 -9.16 8.08 -11.79
CA THR A 427 -8.37 6.86 -12.02
C THR A 427 -8.49 5.89 -10.85
N LEU A 428 -8.34 6.38 -9.62
CA LEU A 428 -8.48 5.56 -8.42
C LEU A 428 -9.91 4.98 -8.31
N GLU A 429 -10.92 5.75 -8.62
CA GLU A 429 -12.32 5.31 -8.62
C GLU A 429 -12.58 4.20 -9.66
N ILE A 430 -12.13 4.37 -10.90
CA ILE A 430 -12.20 3.36 -11.96
C ILE A 430 -11.53 2.06 -11.51
N THR A 431 -10.37 2.14 -10.86
CA THR A 431 -9.59 0.97 -10.45
C THR A 431 -10.25 0.15 -9.34
N VAL A 432 -11.17 0.70 -8.56
CA VAL A 432 -11.95 -0.10 -7.59
C VAL A 432 -12.81 -1.14 -8.32
N SER A 433 -13.52 -0.74 -9.36
CA SER A 433 -14.38 -1.65 -10.15
C SER A 433 -13.58 -2.57 -11.08
N MET A 434 -12.39 -2.13 -11.52
CA MET A 434 -11.47 -2.92 -12.33
C MET A 434 -10.85 -4.08 -11.54
N SER A 435 -10.65 -3.91 -10.22
CA SER A 435 -9.79 -4.78 -9.43
C SER A 435 -10.42 -6.12 -9.05
N HIS A 436 -9.56 -7.10 -8.79
CA HIS A 436 -9.85 -8.27 -8.00
C HIS A 436 -9.21 -8.18 -6.58
N TYR A 437 -9.71 -9.00 -5.68
CA TYR A 437 -9.33 -9.02 -4.27
C TYR A 437 -9.09 -10.46 -3.79
N PRO A 438 -8.27 -10.70 -2.75
CA PRO A 438 -7.89 -12.04 -2.33
C PRO A 438 -9.01 -12.84 -1.65
N ASP A 439 -10.12 -12.17 -1.30
CA ASP A 439 -11.19 -12.71 -0.47
C ASP A 439 -12.55 -12.09 -0.89
N PRO A 440 -13.66 -12.86 -0.86
CA PRO A 440 -14.97 -12.34 -1.29
C PRO A 440 -15.49 -11.20 -0.39
N GLU A 441 -15.20 -11.22 0.93
CA GLU A 441 -15.64 -10.15 1.82
C GLU A 441 -14.86 -8.86 1.54
N ILE A 442 -13.55 -8.96 1.30
CA ILE A 442 -12.73 -7.81 0.89
C ILE A 442 -13.21 -7.24 -0.44
N ALA A 443 -13.58 -8.09 -1.40
CA ALA A 443 -14.14 -7.64 -2.68
C ALA A 443 -15.45 -6.86 -2.50
N ALA A 444 -16.36 -7.38 -1.70
CA ALA A 444 -17.64 -6.73 -1.41
C ALA A 444 -17.46 -5.38 -0.71
N ARG A 445 -16.70 -5.36 0.39
CA ARG A 445 -16.47 -4.14 1.20
C ARG A 445 -15.68 -3.07 0.43
N SER A 446 -14.67 -3.45 -0.34
CA SER A 446 -13.92 -2.50 -1.15
C SER A 446 -14.77 -1.87 -2.25
N PHE A 447 -15.65 -2.64 -2.87
CA PHE A 447 -16.60 -2.12 -3.85
C PHE A 447 -17.64 -1.19 -3.21
N GLU A 448 -18.15 -1.53 -2.03
CA GLU A 448 -19.16 -0.77 -1.32
C GLU A 448 -18.64 0.57 -0.79
N HIS A 449 -17.47 0.53 -0.12
CA HIS A 449 -16.91 1.72 0.54
C HIS A 449 -16.01 2.56 -0.38
N ARG A 450 -15.43 1.98 -1.43
CA ARG A 450 -14.65 2.65 -2.48
C ARG A 450 -13.57 3.59 -1.93
N THR A 451 -12.76 3.11 -0.99
CA THR A 451 -11.71 3.92 -0.36
C THR A 451 -10.57 4.22 -1.34
N LEU A 452 -10.24 5.51 -1.50
CA LEU A 452 -9.23 6.02 -2.43
C LEU A 452 -8.14 6.75 -1.65
N GLY A 453 -6.87 6.43 -1.93
CA GLY A 453 -5.72 7.04 -1.29
C GLY A 453 -4.96 7.96 -2.26
N LEU A 454 -5.30 9.24 -2.31
CA LEU A 454 -4.58 10.23 -3.10
C LEU A 454 -3.67 11.07 -2.19
N GLY A 455 -2.37 11.03 -2.48
CA GLY A 455 -1.36 11.77 -1.74
C GLY A 455 -0.45 12.61 -2.63
N TYR A 456 0.61 13.14 -2.06
CA TYR A 456 1.64 13.87 -2.79
C TYR A 456 3.05 13.57 -2.25
N ALA A 457 4.04 13.87 -3.08
CA ALA A 457 5.45 13.79 -2.74
C ALA A 457 6.15 15.13 -3.02
N ASN A 458 7.37 15.29 -2.48
CA ASN A 458 8.26 16.43 -2.74
C ASN A 458 7.82 17.77 -2.15
N MET A 459 6.94 17.81 -1.15
CA MET A 459 6.60 19.06 -0.46
C MET A 459 7.83 19.72 0.16
N GLY A 460 8.68 18.96 0.86
CA GLY A 460 9.92 19.50 1.41
C GLY A 460 10.84 20.10 0.34
N ALA A 461 10.94 19.47 -0.81
CA ALA A 461 11.71 19.97 -1.95
C ALA A 461 11.14 21.29 -2.50
N VAL A 462 9.82 21.41 -2.60
CA VAL A 462 9.14 22.65 -3.02
C VAL A 462 9.41 23.78 -2.02
N LEU A 463 9.30 23.51 -0.72
CA LEU A 463 9.60 24.50 0.31
C LEU A 463 11.05 24.99 0.24
N MET A 464 12.02 24.09 0.05
CA MET A 464 13.44 24.47 -0.13
C MET A 464 13.66 25.29 -1.39
N ARG A 465 13.03 24.94 -2.50
CA ARG A 465 13.08 25.72 -3.76
C ARG A 465 12.43 27.08 -3.61
N ALA A 466 11.39 27.21 -2.78
CA ALA A 466 10.76 28.45 -2.42
C ALA A 466 11.53 29.27 -1.37
N GLY A 467 12.67 28.78 -0.86
CA GLY A 467 13.47 29.45 0.18
C GLY A 467 12.80 29.48 1.56
N LEU A 468 11.88 28.56 1.83
CA LEU A 468 11.13 28.48 3.08
C LEU A 468 11.74 27.44 4.01
N ALA A 469 11.95 27.80 5.28
CA ALA A 469 12.37 26.84 6.30
C ALA A 469 11.23 25.83 6.57
N TYR A 470 11.55 24.53 6.60
CA TYR A 470 10.57 23.45 6.73
C TYR A 470 9.64 23.60 7.95
N ASP A 471 10.18 24.06 9.08
CA ASP A 471 9.48 24.23 10.36
C ASP A 471 8.89 25.64 10.56
N SER A 472 8.90 26.51 9.54
CA SER A 472 8.33 27.86 9.62
C SER A 472 6.80 27.85 9.56
N ASP A 473 6.16 28.91 10.08
CA ASP A 473 4.71 29.11 9.98
C ASP A 473 4.25 29.25 8.53
N GLN A 474 5.08 29.87 7.67
CA GLN A 474 4.82 29.99 6.23
C GLN A 474 4.78 28.61 5.58
N SER A 475 5.73 27.73 5.88
CA SER A 475 5.74 26.37 5.36
C SER A 475 4.50 25.58 5.81
N ARG A 476 4.14 25.68 7.08
CA ARG A 476 2.91 25.05 7.59
C ARG A 476 1.66 25.57 6.88
N ALA A 477 1.59 26.87 6.61
CA ALA A 477 0.47 27.45 5.87
C ALA A 477 0.41 26.98 4.42
N VAL A 478 1.55 26.87 3.71
CA VAL A 478 1.63 26.34 2.34
C VAL A 478 1.21 24.87 2.32
N ILE A 479 1.74 24.05 3.23
CA ILE A 479 1.37 22.62 3.34
C ILE A 479 -0.13 22.47 3.58
N GLY A 480 -0.67 23.23 4.53
CA GLY A 480 -2.10 23.23 4.84
C GLY A 480 -2.97 23.63 3.65
N ALA A 481 -2.58 24.67 2.90
CA ALA A 481 -3.32 25.13 1.73
C ALA A 481 -3.31 24.09 0.58
N VAL A 482 -2.15 23.52 0.25
CA VAL A 482 -2.04 22.50 -0.81
C VAL A 482 -2.82 21.23 -0.43
N THR A 483 -2.73 20.79 0.83
CA THR A 483 -3.47 19.64 1.33
C THR A 483 -4.98 19.86 1.30
N ALA A 484 -5.44 21.04 1.76
CA ALA A 484 -6.86 21.39 1.72
C ALA A 484 -7.39 21.47 0.28
N LEU A 485 -6.60 22.04 -0.65
CA LEU A 485 -6.97 22.08 -2.07
C LEU A 485 -7.13 20.66 -2.64
N MET A 486 -6.15 19.79 -2.45
CA MET A 486 -6.20 18.41 -2.93
C MET A 486 -7.42 17.66 -2.34
N HIS A 487 -7.60 17.74 -1.04
CA HIS A 487 -8.70 17.09 -0.34
C HIS A 487 -10.07 17.52 -0.87
N ASN A 488 -10.31 18.85 -0.94
CA ASN A 488 -11.60 19.38 -1.40
C ASN A 488 -11.87 19.04 -2.87
N LEU A 489 -10.85 19.09 -3.72
CA LEU A 489 -11.00 18.70 -5.14
C LEU A 489 -11.28 17.22 -5.32
N ALA A 490 -10.64 16.35 -4.53
CA ALA A 490 -10.91 14.91 -4.57
C ALA A 490 -12.36 14.61 -4.16
N TYR A 491 -12.87 15.23 -3.10
CA TYR A 491 -14.27 15.08 -2.70
C TYR A 491 -15.26 15.71 -3.71
N ALA A 492 -14.93 16.87 -4.28
CA ALA A 492 -15.74 17.45 -5.36
C ALA A 492 -15.83 16.53 -6.57
N THR A 493 -14.70 15.92 -6.98
CA THR A 493 -14.66 14.94 -8.06
C THR A 493 -15.46 13.69 -7.73
N SER A 494 -15.38 13.20 -6.49
CA SER A 494 -16.21 12.08 -6.03
C SER A 494 -17.71 12.40 -6.13
N ALA A 495 -18.11 13.62 -5.77
CA ALA A 495 -19.51 14.07 -5.93
C ALA A 495 -19.92 14.19 -7.40
N GLU A 496 -19.03 14.67 -8.29
CA GLU A 496 -19.28 14.68 -9.74
C GLU A 496 -19.51 13.27 -10.29
N VAL A 497 -18.65 12.32 -9.90
CA VAL A 497 -18.78 10.90 -10.30
C VAL A 497 -20.10 10.31 -9.82
N ALA A 498 -20.49 10.58 -8.58
CA ALA A 498 -21.74 10.10 -8.02
C ALA A 498 -22.99 10.69 -8.70
N ALA A 499 -22.88 11.88 -9.27
CA ALA A 499 -23.96 12.56 -9.97
C ALA A 499 -24.08 12.15 -11.45
N ALA A 500 -23.01 11.69 -12.06
CA ALA A 500 -22.95 11.27 -13.46
C ALA A 500 -23.34 9.80 -13.65
#